data_956e8552306b603a8f5f8acaf2a26ee8
#
_entry.id   956e8552306b603a8f5f8acaf2a26ee8
#
_cell.length_a   1.000
_cell.length_b   1.000
_cell.length_c   1.000
_cell.angle_alpha   90.00
_cell.angle_beta   90.00
_cell.angle_gamma   90.00
#
_symmetry.space_group_name_H-M   'P 1'
#
loop_
_entity.id
_entity.type
_entity.pdbx_description
1 polymer ?
#
loop_
_entity_poly.entity_id
_entity_poly.type
_entity_poly.pdbx_seq_one_letter_code
_entity_poly.pdbx_strand_id
1 'polypeptide(L)'
;MTAGRWTRAVRQALEPGRPLPLGGPSDGAWVTEAAADAVLRRAAAGVPGVRLGGVRIAPADPRDVPEPVVPAPPGAVPPGPLRLSADFAAGGGESLPTAAERLRRALSAAASARLGLAVAEVDLRVTELLVPEPPAGVPAEPESVRPPGPHSAVERTDPDGARAVAAALAVPGVTRVTGLLSRDVRVGTALPRRHVRVEVALAGGGRAADVARAVRTAVGAALDGHPTVAVLVTGVGVG
;
A
#
# COMPACT_ATOMS: atom_id res chain seq x y z
N MET A 1 -7.56 0.10 32.49
CA MET A 1 -8.23 0.30 31.18
C MET A 1 -7.24 0.24 30.01
N THR A 2 -6.30 -0.72 30.00
CA THR A 2 -5.18 -0.77 29.01
C THR A 2 -5.30 -1.92 28.00
N ALA A 3 -6.05 -2.97 28.31
CA ALA A 3 -6.16 -4.16 27.43
C ALA A 3 -6.86 -3.89 26.08
N GLY A 4 -7.85 -2.99 26.03
CA GLY A 4 -8.63 -2.74 24.80
C GLY A 4 -7.88 -1.97 23.72
N ARG A 5 -6.86 -1.19 24.08
CA ARG A 5 -6.00 -0.47 23.09
C ARG A 5 -4.98 -1.40 22.43
N TRP A 6 -4.44 -2.34 23.19
CA TRP A 6 -3.50 -3.34 22.68
C TRP A 6 -4.17 -4.29 21.69
N THR A 7 -5.37 -4.77 22.01
CA THR A 7 -6.12 -5.67 21.11
C THR A 7 -6.49 -4.99 19.78
N ARG A 8 -6.79 -3.69 19.80
CA ARG A 8 -7.09 -2.93 18.58
C ARG A 8 -5.84 -2.67 17.74
N ALA A 9 -4.71 -2.33 18.37
CA ALA A 9 -3.43 -2.12 17.68
C ALA A 9 -2.91 -3.41 17.04
N VAL A 10 -3.00 -4.56 17.72
CA VAL A 10 -2.61 -5.87 17.18
C VAL A 10 -3.53 -6.29 16.04
N ARG A 11 -4.85 -6.05 16.14
CA ARG A 11 -5.79 -6.38 15.07
C ARG A 11 -5.57 -5.50 13.83
N GLN A 12 -5.30 -4.20 13.99
CA GLN A 12 -4.95 -3.30 12.88
C GLN A 12 -3.61 -3.67 12.21
N ALA A 13 -2.66 -4.23 12.96
CA ALA A 13 -1.38 -4.69 12.39
C ALA A 13 -1.50 -6.01 11.61
N LEU A 14 -2.58 -6.78 11.80
CA LEU A 14 -2.81 -8.06 11.14
C LEU A 14 -3.78 -7.99 9.95
N GLU A 15 -4.55 -6.90 9.81
CA GLU A 15 -5.44 -6.70 8.67
C GLU A 15 -4.71 -5.89 7.58
N PRO A 16 -4.65 -6.38 6.34
CA PRO A 16 -3.98 -5.68 5.23
C PRO A 16 -4.63 -4.34 4.89
N GLY A 17 -5.78 -4.04 5.48
CA GLY A 17 -6.58 -2.86 5.18
C GLY A 17 -7.17 -2.90 3.76
N ARG A 18 -7.77 -1.80 3.34
CA ARG A 18 -8.36 -1.71 2.00
C ARG A 18 -7.28 -1.60 0.93
N PRO A 19 -7.46 -2.24 -0.25
CA PRO A 19 -6.60 -1.99 -1.39
C PRO A 19 -6.78 -0.57 -1.92
N LEU A 20 -5.68 0.18 -2.04
CA LEU A 20 -5.61 1.53 -2.60
C LEU A 20 -5.12 1.45 -4.05
N PRO A 21 -5.67 2.23 -4.99
CA PRO A 21 -5.29 2.16 -6.40
C PRO A 21 -3.88 2.71 -6.62
N LEU A 22 -3.08 2.00 -7.39
CA LEU A 22 -1.78 2.43 -7.89
C LEU A 22 -1.92 2.88 -9.35
N GLY A 23 -1.74 4.18 -9.60
CA GLY A 23 -1.93 4.75 -10.93
C GLY A 23 -3.40 5.02 -11.29
N GLY A 24 -3.74 4.86 -12.58
CA GLY A 24 -5.06 5.14 -13.13
C GLY A 24 -5.97 3.91 -13.29
N PRO A 25 -7.19 4.11 -13.84
CA PRO A 25 -8.20 3.05 -13.99
C PRO A 25 -7.75 1.86 -14.85
N SER A 26 -6.83 2.08 -15.79
CA SER A 26 -6.31 1.05 -16.70
C SER A 26 -5.16 0.23 -16.12
N ASP A 27 -4.55 0.68 -15.01
CA ASP A 27 -3.33 0.06 -14.48
C ASP A 27 -3.57 -1.31 -13.82
N GLY A 28 -4.75 -1.56 -13.29
CA GLY A 28 -5.09 -2.85 -12.68
C GLY A 28 -4.17 -3.23 -11.53
N ALA A 29 -3.71 -2.24 -10.78
CA ALA A 29 -2.75 -2.38 -9.70
C ALA A 29 -3.24 -1.70 -8.42
N TRP A 30 -2.99 -2.34 -7.29
CA TRP A 30 -3.38 -1.85 -5.96
C TRP A 30 -2.27 -2.10 -4.96
N VAL A 31 -2.28 -1.34 -3.87
CA VAL A 31 -1.43 -1.55 -2.69
C VAL A 31 -2.32 -1.66 -1.46
N THR A 32 -1.99 -2.52 -0.51
CA THR A 32 -2.72 -2.59 0.76
C THR A 32 -2.51 -1.31 1.57
N GLU A 33 -3.54 -0.87 2.30
CA GLU A 33 -3.46 0.32 3.16
C GLU A 33 -2.32 0.19 4.19
N ALA A 34 -2.08 -1.01 4.73
CA ALA A 34 -0.98 -1.29 5.64
C ALA A 34 0.40 -1.09 4.98
N ALA A 35 0.59 -1.54 3.74
CA ALA A 35 1.85 -1.34 3.01
C ALA A 35 2.07 0.14 2.67
N ALA A 36 1.02 0.86 2.31
CA ALA A 36 1.08 2.29 2.07
C ALA A 36 1.40 3.07 3.36
N ASP A 37 0.73 2.76 4.48
CA ASP A 37 0.98 3.38 5.78
C ASP A 37 2.43 3.19 6.24
N ALA A 38 3.00 2.00 6.05
CA ALA A 38 4.40 1.74 6.38
C ALA A 38 5.38 2.64 5.60
N VAL A 39 5.12 2.90 4.31
CA VAL A 39 5.93 3.81 3.49
C VAL A 39 5.78 5.26 3.96
N LEU A 40 4.55 5.71 4.24
CA LEU A 40 4.26 7.07 4.69
C LEU A 40 4.86 7.34 6.07
N ARG A 41 4.76 6.40 7.01
CA ARG A 41 5.37 6.52 8.35
C ARG A 41 6.88 6.64 8.27
N ARG A 42 7.51 5.88 7.39
CA ARG A 42 8.96 5.99 7.17
C ARG A 42 9.35 7.37 6.62
N ALA A 43 8.59 7.89 5.67
CA ALA A 43 8.83 9.23 5.15
C ALA A 43 8.65 10.31 6.24
N ALA A 44 7.62 10.19 7.07
CA ALA A 44 7.38 11.10 8.19
C ALA A 44 8.48 11.01 9.27
N ALA A 45 9.05 9.83 9.52
CA ALA A 45 10.15 9.65 10.47
C ALA A 45 11.41 10.43 10.06
N GLY A 46 11.57 10.75 8.78
CA GLY A 46 12.62 11.64 8.27
C GLY A 46 12.36 13.14 8.51
N VAL A 47 11.21 13.53 9.08
CA VAL A 47 10.86 14.92 9.37
C VAL A 47 11.15 15.23 10.84
N PRO A 48 12.21 16.00 11.17
CA PRO A 48 12.56 16.29 12.55
C PRO A 48 11.43 17.01 13.28
N GLY A 49 11.26 16.71 14.58
CA GLY A 49 10.27 17.38 15.43
C GLY A 49 8.81 17.03 15.13
N VAL A 50 8.55 16.01 14.31
CA VAL A 50 7.21 15.55 13.94
C VAL A 50 7.04 14.08 14.27
N ARG A 51 5.88 13.71 14.82
CA ARG A 51 5.45 12.33 15.02
C ARG A 51 4.11 12.11 14.32
N LEU A 52 4.09 11.26 13.29
CA LEU A 52 2.89 10.91 12.54
C LEU A 52 1.95 10.05 13.41
N GLY A 53 0.70 10.43 13.47
CA GLY A 53 -0.39 9.71 14.14
C GLY A 53 -1.19 8.81 13.19
N GLY A 54 -2.51 8.94 13.24
CA GLY A 54 -3.42 8.21 12.33
C GLY A 54 -3.31 8.73 10.89
N VAL A 55 -3.31 7.80 9.93
CA VAL A 55 -3.35 8.12 8.50
C VAL A 55 -4.62 7.51 7.90
N ARG A 56 -5.28 8.26 7.03
CA ARG A 56 -6.44 7.81 6.26
C ARG A 56 -6.28 8.22 4.80
N ILE A 57 -6.57 7.30 3.89
CA ILE A 57 -6.57 7.56 2.45
C ILE A 57 -7.96 7.25 1.90
N ALA A 58 -8.54 8.18 1.17
CA ALA A 58 -9.89 8.08 0.60
C ALA A 58 -9.92 8.76 -0.78
N PRO A 59 -10.96 8.53 -1.62
CA PRO A 59 -11.18 9.34 -2.82
C PRO A 59 -11.28 10.82 -2.45
N ALA A 60 -10.68 11.69 -3.25
CA ALA A 60 -10.78 13.15 -3.06
C ALA A 60 -12.23 13.62 -3.29
N ASP A 61 -12.88 13.11 -4.34
CA ASP A 61 -14.31 13.23 -4.55
C ASP A 61 -14.96 11.84 -4.67
N PRO A 62 -15.79 11.43 -3.71
CA PRO A 62 -16.48 10.14 -3.77
C PRO A 62 -17.52 10.02 -4.90
N ARG A 63 -17.91 11.12 -5.54
CA ARG A 63 -18.91 11.16 -6.61
C ARG A 63 -18.30 11.05 -8.01
N ASP A 64 -17.01 11.40 -8.14
CA ASP A 64 -16.26 11.34 -9.39
C ASP A 64 -15.19 10.24 -9.29
N VAL A 65 -15.62 9.00 -9.37
CA VAL A 65 -14.74 7.83 -9.29
C VAL A 65 -14.87 7.00 -10.57
N PRO A 66 -13.81 6.91 -11.38
CA PRO A 66 -13.81 6.08 -12.57
C PRO A 66 -13.86 4.58 -12.23
N GLU A 67 -14.56 3.82 -13.06
CA GLU A 67 -14.53 2.36 -12.93
C GLU A 67 -13.18 1.80 -13.39
N PRO A 68 -12.61 0.83 -12.65
CA PRO A 68 -11.39 0.16 -13.07
C PRO A 68 -11.66 -0.76 -14.29
N VAL A 69 -10.78 -0.73 -15.28
CA VAL A 69 -10.84 -1.59 -16.48
C VAL A 69 -10.64 -3.08 -16.11
N VAL A 70 -9.93 -3.34 -15.02
CA VAL A 70 -9.68 -4.68 -14.48
C VAL A 70 -10.48 -4.85 -13.20
N PRO A 71 -11.12 -6.02 -12.96
CA PRO A 71 -11.84 -6.26 -11.72
C PRO A 71 -10.99 -5.97 -10.49
N ALA A 72 -11.46 -5.05 -9.67
CA ALA A 72 -10.77 -4.63 -8.45
C ALA A 72 -10.80 -5.74 -7.37
N PRO A 73 -9.80 -5.79 -6.48
CA PRO A 73 -9.88 -6.60 -5.28
C PRO A 73 -11.10 -6.20 -4.42
N PRO A 74 -11.68 -7.15 -3.66
CA PRO A 74 -12.80 -6.82 -2.76
C PRO A 74 -12.45 -5.70 -1.79
N GLY A 75 -13.36 -4.73 -1.63
CA GLY A 75 -13.17 -3.59 -0.75
C GLY A 75 -12.16 -2.56 -1.22
N ALA A 76 -11.67 -2.66 -2.46
CA ALA A 76 -10.72 -1.70 -3.01
C ALA A 76 -11.33 -0.30 -3.11
N VAL A 77 -10.51 0.69 -2.83
CA VAL A 77 -10.81 2.09 -3.13
C VAL A 77 -10.80 2.25 -4.65
N PRO A 78 -11.81 2.91 -5.24
CA PRO A 78 -11.85 3.17 -6.68
C PRO A 78 -10.62 3.97 -7.15
N PRO A 79 -10.15 3.77 -8.40
CA PRO A 79 -9.06 4.56 -8.96
C PRO A 79 -9.50 6.02 -9.14
N GLY A 80 -8.55 6.94 -9.04
CA GLY A 80 -8.80 8.37 -9.17
C GLY A 80 -7.98 9.19 -8.18
N PRO A 81 -8.21 10.51 -8.14
CA PRO A 81 -7.57 11.40 -7.18
C PRO A 81 -7.88 11.00 -5.73
N LEU A 82 -6.85 10.95 -4.90
CA LEU A 82 -6.95 10.56 -3.49
C LEU A 82 -6.71 11.76 -2.57
N ARG A 83 -7.40 11.77 -1.44
CA ARG A 83 -7.15 12.64 -0.30
C ARG A 83 -6.45 11.83 0.78
N LEU A 84 -5.31 12.33 1.24
CA LEU A 84 -4.59 11.81 2.38
C LEU A 84 -4.85 12.71 3.59
N SER A 85 -5.46 12.18 4.64
CA SER A 85 -5.66 12.89 5.90
C SER A 85 -4.80 12.25 6.97
N ALA A 86 -4.06 13.06 7.73
CA ALA A 86 -3.21 12.54 8.79
C ALA A 86 -3.20 13.42 10.04
N ASP A 87 -3.21 12.77 11.19
CA ASP A 87 -2.94 13.40 12.48
C ASP A 87 -1.43 13.45 12.73
N PHE A 88 -0.94 14.50 13.40
CA PHE A 88 0.46 14.54 13.81
C PHE A 88 0.67 15.32 15.11
N ALA A 89 1.74 14.97 15.80
CA ALA A 89 2.26 15.75 16.90
C ALA A 89 3.50 16.53 16.43
N ALA A 90 3.67 17.76 16.90
CA ALA A 90 4.79 18.63 16.56
C ALA A 90 5.53 19.13 17.81
N GLY A 91 6.86 19.20 17.74
CA GLY A 91 7.71 19.77 18.77
C GLY A 91 7.81 21.29 18.68
N GLY A 92 8.15 21.94 19.80
CA GLY A 92 8.24 23.40 19.92
C GLY A 92 9.45 24.06 19.26
N GLY A 93 10.25 23.33 18.48
CA GLY A 93 11.48 23.87 17.87
C GLY A 93 11.26 24.74 16.61
N GLU A 94 10.06 24.70 16.03
CA GLU A 94 9.68 25.50 14.87
C GLU A 94 8.19 25.83 14.88
N SER A 95 7.74 26.71 13.98
CA SER A 95 6.32 27.03 13.87
C SER A 95 5.50 25.84 13.35
N LEU A 96 4.28 25.64 13.87
CA LEU A 96 3.39 24.59 13.42
C LEU A 96 3.13 24.59 11.90
N PRO A 97 2.91 25.75 11.24
CA PRO A 97 2.79 25.80 9.80
C PRO A 97 4.02 25.27 9.05
N THR A 98 5.22 25.57 9.54
CA THR A 98 6.47 25.09 8.93
C THR A 98 6.62 23.57 9.06
N ALA A 99 6.36 23.04 10.27
CA ALA A 99 6.37 21.60 10.51
C ALA A 99 5.33 20.86 9.64
N ALA A 100 4.12 21.40 9.54
CA ALA A 100 3.06 20.84 8.71
C ALA A 100 3.43 20.85 7.23
N GLU A 101 4.06 21.93 6.74
CA GLU A 101 4.45 22.02 5.33
C GLU A 101 5.58 21.04 4.96
N ARG A 102 6.54 20.81 5.87
CA ARG A 102 7.57 19.78 5.69
C ARG A 102 6.97 18.39 5.67
N LEU A 103 6.08 18.09 6.62
CA LEU A 103 5.38 16.81 6.66
C LEU A 103 4.54 16.59 5.41
N ARG A 104 3.78 17.60 4.96
CA ARG A 104 2.98 17.54 3.74
C ARG A 104 3.84 17.17 2.53
N ARG A 105 4.97 17.85 2.34
CA ARG A 105 5.93 17.55 1.26
C ARG A 105 6.45 16.11 1.35
N ALA A 106 6.86 15.66 2.53
CA ALA A 106 7.39 14.31 2.72
C ALA A 106 6.33 13.24 2.40
N LEU A 107 5.10 13.40 2.88
CA LEU A 107 4.00 12.46 2.61
C LEU A 107 3.60 12.45 1.13
N SER A 108 3.45 13.62 0.51
CA SER A 108 3.13 13.73 -0.93
C SER A 108 4.21 13.10 -1.80
N ALA A 109 5.48 13.37 -1.50
CA ALA A 109 6.59 12.78 -2.22
C ALA A 109 6.64 11.26 -2.07
N ALA A 110 6.45 10.74 -0.86
CA ALA A 110 6.42 9.29 -0.63
C ALA A 110 5.24 8.62 -1.33
N ALA A 111 4.04 9.20 -1.25
CA ALA A 111 2.85 8.68 -1.90
C ALA A 111 3.01 8.63 -3.42
N SER A 112 3.52 9.68 -4.06
CA SER A 112 3.66 9.75 -5.52
C SER A 112 4.91 9.03 -6.03
N ALA A 113 6.09 9.29 -5.45
CA ALA A 113 7.36 8.79 -5.98
C ALA A 113 7.67 7.34 -5.56
N ARG A 114 7.25 6.92 -4.36
CA ARG A 114 7.52 5.56 -3.88
C ARG A 114 6.36 4.60 -4.19
N LEU A 115 5.13 5.04 -4.01
CA LEU A 115 3.95 4.19 -4.23
C LEU A 115 3.36 4.36 -5.63
N GLY A 116 3.18 5.59 -6.08
CA GLY A 116 2.45 5.89 -7.31
C GLY A 116 0.96 6.14 -7.05
N LEU A 117 0.61 6.54 -5.81
CA LEU A 117 -0.73 7.01 -5.49
C LEU A 117 -0.97 8.39 -6.12
N ALA A 118 -2.15 8.59 -6.69
CA ALA A 118 -2.58 9.88 -7.26
C ALA A 118 -3.14 10.80 -6.16
N VAL A 119 -2.29 11.23 -5.22
CA VAL A 119 -2.71 12.11 -4.11
C VAL A 119 -2.88 13.54 -4.62
N ALA A 120 -4.11 14.04 -4.59
CA ALA A 120 -4.47 15.41 -4.96
C ALA A 120 -4.44 16.35 -3.76
N GLU A 121 -4.79 15.86 -2.57
CA GLU A 121 -4.92 16.67 -1.36
C GLU A 121 -4.26 15.98 -0.17
N VAL A 122 -3.62 16.79 0.70
CA VAL A 122 -3.04 16.32 1.96
C VAL A 122 -3.53 17.22 3.09
N ASP A 123 -4.40 16.68 3.93
CA ASP A 123 -4.95 17.35 5.10
C ASP A 123 -4.20 16.90 6.36
N LEU A 124 -3.66 17.86 7.09
CA LEU A 124 -2.89 17.60 8.30
C LEU A 124 -3.57 18.26 9.49
N ARG A 125 -3.73 17.48 10.56
CA ARG A 125 -4.32 17.94 11.80
C ARG A 125 -3.31 17.75 12.94
N VAL A 126 -2.98 18.84 13.64
CA VAL A 126 -2.17 18.79 14.86
C VAL A 126 -3.05 18.25 15.98
N THR A 127 -2.63 17.19 16.64
CA THR A 127 -3.35 16.58 17.75
C THR A 127 -2.61 16.69 19.07
N GLU A 128 -1.30 16.96 19.04
CA GLU A 128 -0.47 17.03 20.24
C GLU A 128 0.73 17.94 20.01
N LEU A 129 1.15 18.65 21.05
CA LEU A 129 2.42 19.36 21.10
C LEU A 129 3.43 18.52 21.88
N LEU A 130 4.52 18.16 21.22
CA LEU A 130 5.63 17.44 21.85
C LEU A 130 6.40 18.42 22.74
N VAL A 131 6.29 18.29 24.04
CA VAL A 131 7.16 18.99 25.00
C VAL A 131 8.53 18.31 24.93
N PRO A 132 9.65 19.06 24.91
CA PRO A 132 10.97 18.46 25.01
C PRO A 132 11.05 17.66 26.31
N GLU A 133 11.07 16.35 26.21
CA GLU A 133 11.31 15.49 27.36
C GLU A 133 12.81 15.58 27.69
N PRO A 134 13.21 15.79 28.97
CA PRO A 134 14.61 15.69 29.34
C PRO A 134 15.09 14.28 28.96
N PRO A 135 16.36 14.08 28.60
CA PRO A 135 16.86 12.82 28.09
C PRO A 135 16.61 11.70 29.10
N ALA A 136 15.51 11.00 28.92
CA ALA A 136 15.20 9.78 29.63
C ALA A 136 16.08 8.66 29.05
N GLY A 137 16.71 7.95 29.95
CA GLY A 137 17.71 6.93 29.63
C GLY A 137 17.21 5.85 28.68
N VAL A 138 18.17 5.36 27.91
CA VAL A 138 18.24 4.15 27.08
C VAL A 138 16.93 3.78 26.35
N PRO A 139 16.87 3.90 25.03
CA PRO A 139 15.75 3.37 24.25
C PRO A 139 15.68 1.85 24.46
N ALA A 140 14.51 1.37 24.85
CA ALA A 140 14.19 -0.05 24.71
C ALA A 140 14.34 -0.40 23.21
N GLU A 141 15.16 -1.39 22.92
CA GLU A 141 15.32 -1.94 21.56
C GLU A 141 13.93 -2.22 20.99
N PRO A 142 13.65 -1.82 19.72
CA PRO A 142 12.43 -2.22 19.07
C PRO A 142 12.47 -3.75 18.96
N GLU A 143 11.58 -4.42 19.66
CA GLU A 143 11.31 -5.83 19.45
C GLU A 143 11.09 -6.04 17.95
N SER A 144 11.98 -6.78 17.34
CA SER A 144 11.90 -7.20 15.95
C SER A 144 10.58 -7.96 15.77
N VAL A 145 9.57 -7.28 15.24
CA VAL A 145 8.33 -7.92 14.84
C VAL A 145 8.70 -8.89 13.73
N ARG A 146 8.78 -10.17 14.10
CA ARG A 146 8.96 -11.27 13.16
C ARG A 146 7.88 -11.14 12.08
N PRO A 147 8.26 -11.08 10.79
CA PRO A 147 7.27 -11.01 9.72
C PRO A 147 6.31 -12.20 9.87
N PRO A 148 4.99 -12.00 9.64
CA PRO A 148 4.02 -13.08 9.70
C PRO A 148 4.48 -14.21 8.78
N GLY A 149 4.43 -15.42 9.30
CA GLY A 149 4.81 -16.63 8.60
C GLY A 149 4.02 -16.79 7.30
N PRO A 150 4.45 -17.69 6.40
CA PRO A 150 3.84 -17.85 5.09
C PRO A 150 2.39 -18.28 5.27
N HIS A 151 1.47 -17.36 4.97
CA HIS A 151 0.07 -17.71 4.82
C HIS A 151 -0.04 -18.58 3.58
N SER A 152 -0.47 -19.80 3.80
CA SER A 152 -0.92 -20.83 2.86
C SER A 152 -0.09 -20.93 1.58
N ALA A 153 0.69 -22.01 1.53
CA ALA A 153 1.21 -22.52 0.28
C ALA A 153 0.07 -22.53 -0.76
N VAL A 154 0.16 -21.69 -1.76
CA VAL A 154 -0.60 -21.85 -2.99
C VAL A 154 -0.38 -23.30 -3.41
N GLU A 155 -1.42 -24.10 -3.46
CA GLU A 155 -1.36 -25.44 -4.04
C GLU A 155 -0.83 -25.27 -5.46
N ARG A 156 0.43 -25.62 -5.65
CA ARG A 156 1.16 -25.50 -6.92
C ARG A 156 0.79 -26.60 -7.91
N THR A 157 -0.45 -27.03 -7.91
CA THR A 157 -0.94 -28.10 -8.76
C THR A 157 -1.41 -27.61 -10.13
N ASP A 158 -1.61 -26.27 -10.28
CA ASP A 158 -2.01 -25.69 -11.56
C ASP A 158 -0.76 -25.18 -12.33
N PRO A 159 -0.47 -25.72 -13.54
CA PRO A 159 0.65 -25.28 -14.38
C PRO A 159 0.62 -23.78 -14.70
N ASP A 160 -0.56 -23.19 -14.85
CA ASP A 160 -0.74 -21.77 -15.10
C ASP A 160 -0.40 -20.93 -13.88
N GLY A 161 -0.77 -21.40 -12.70
CA GLY A 161 -0.38 -20.78 -11.44
C GLY A 161 1.14 -20.74 -11.27
N ALA A 162 1.82 -21.84 -11.60
CA ALA A 162 3.29 -21.91 -11.54
C ALA A 162 3.94 -20.95 -12.56
N ARG A 163 3.40 -20.85 -13.79
CA ARG A 163 3.87 -19.88 -14.81
C ARG A 163 3.66 -18.43 -14.36
N ALA A 164 2.48 -18.13 -13.80
CA ALA A 164 2.18 -16.78 -13.28
C ALA A 164 3.13 -16.36 -12.15
N VAL A 165 3.39 -17.27 -11.20
CA VAL A 165 4.33 -17.03 -10.10
C VAL A 165 5.75 -16.82 -10.61
N ALA A 166 6.23 -17.67 -11.53
CA ALA A 166 7.55 -17.53 -12.11
C ALA A 166 7.71 -16.21 -12.87
N ALA A 167 6.70 -15.83 -13.68
CA ALA A 167 6.69 -14.56 -14.40
C ALA A 167 6.72 -13.35 -13.46
N ALA A 168 5.95 -13.39 -12.36
CA ALA A 168 5.94 -12.32 -11.37
C ALA A 168 7.29 -12.18 -10.65
N LEU A 169 7.92 -13.31 -10.26
CA LEU A 169 9.22 -13.31 -9.58
C LEU A 169 10.38 -12.87 -10.50
N ALA A 170 10.24 -13.03 -11.81
CA ALA A 170 11.23 -12.58 -12.78
C ALA A 170 11.27 -11.04 -12.94
N VAL A 171 10.25 -10.32 -12.46
CA VAL A 171 10.21 -8.86 -12.55
C VAL A 171 11.14 -8.23 -11.52
N PRO A 172 12.08 -7.37 -11.94
CA PRO A 172 12.96 -6.65 -11.01
C PRO A 172 12.15 -5.84 -9.98
N GLY A 173 12.52 -5.97 -8.73
CA GLY A 173 11.81 -5.30 -7.62
C GLY A 173 10.75 -6.17 -6.92
N VAL A 174 10.37 -7.31 -7.46
CA VAL A 174 9.54 -8.29 -6.75
C VAL A 174 10.43 -9.15 -5.85
N THR A 175 10.12 -9.20 -4.57
CA THR A 175 10.86 -10.04 -3.60
C THR A 175 10.16 -11.35 -3.32
N ARG A 176 8.83 -11.37 -3.42
CA ARG A 176 8.02 -12.55 -3.09
C ARG A 176 6.62 -12.43 -3.69
N VAL A 177 6.06 -13.55 -4.13
CA VAL A 177 4.62 -13.69 -4.39
C VAL A 177 3.96 -14.17 -3.09
N THR A 178 2.99 -13.41 -2.60
CA THR A 178 2.30 -13.64 -1.32
C THR A 178 0.96 -14.33 -1.51
N GLY A 179 0.38 -14.28 -2.70
CA GLY A 179 -0.86 -14.96 -3.05
C GLY A 179 -1.12 -14.98 -4.53
N LEU A 180 -1.94 -15.96 -4.97
CA LEU A 180 -2.44 -16.07 -6.33
C LEU A 180 -3.89 -16.55 -6.28
N LEU A 181 -4.78 -15.85 -7.01
CA LEU A 181 -6.17 -16.24 -7.17
C LEU A 181 -6.54 -16.20 -8.65
N SER A 182 -7.07 -17.30 -9.17
CA SER A 182 -7.62 -17.37 -10.53
C SER A 182 -9.11 -17.66 -10.48
N ARG A 183 -9.91 -16.92 -11.25
CA ARG A 183 -11.37 -17.12 -11.36
C ARG A 183 -11.90 -16.58 -12.66
N ASP A 184 -13.05 -17.09 -13.11
CA ASP A 184 -13.77 -16.49 -14.21
C ASP A 184 -14.60 -15.31 -13.74
N VAL A 185 -14.52 -14.21 -14.50
CA VAL A 185 -15.30 -12.99 -14.25
C VAL A 185 -16.00 -12.53 -15.50
N ARG A 186 -17.21 -11.99 -15.33
CA ARG A 186 -17.95 -11.30 -16.39
C ARG A 186 -17.74 -9.79 -16.21
N VAL A 187 -17.48 -9.13 -17.33
CA VAL A 187 -17.41 -7.68 -17.40
C VAL A 187 -18.50 -7.21 -18.38
N GLY A 188 -19.56 -6.62 -17.87
CA GLY A 188 -20.73 -6.24 -18.67
C GLY A 188 -21.44 -7.44 -19.30
N THR A 189 -21.80 -7.34 -20.57
CA THR A 189 -22.45 -8.39 -21.39
C THR A 189 -21.48 -9.35 -22.06
N ALA A 190 -20.18 -9.17 -21.87
CA ALA A 190 -19.16 -10.00 -22.49
C ALA A 190 -19.14 -11.43 -21.92
N LEU A 191 -18.60 -12.36 -22.71
CA LEU A 191 -18.35 -13.72 -22.23
C LEU A 191 -17.42 -13.70 -21.00
N PRO A 192 -17.58 -14.66 -20.08
CA PRO A 192 -16.68 -14.77 -18.94
C PRO A 192 -15.22 -14.84 -19.41
N ARG A 193 -14.37 -14.00 -18.82
CA ARG A 193 -12.92 -14.05 -19.04
C ARG A 193 -12.24 -14.51 -17.79
N ARG A 194 -11.17 -15.27 -17.96
CA ARG A 194 -10.30 -15.63 -16.84
C ARG A 194 -9.70 -14.37 -16.24
N HIS A 195 -9.78 -14.27 -14.93
CA HIS A 195 -9.18 -13.19 -14.14
C HIS A 195 -8.18 -13.78 -13.16
N VAL A 196 -6.98 -13.23 -13.15
CA VAL A 196 -5.90 -13.63 -12.26
C VAL A 196 -5.53 -12.45 -11.36
N ARG A 197 -5.56 -12.65 -10.04
CA ARG A 197 -5.03 -11.71 -9.08
C ARG A 197 -3.73 -12.25 -8.50
N VAL A 198 -2.65 -11.49 -8.64
CA VAL A 198 -1.33 -11.80 -8.09
C VAL A 198 -1.04 -10.86 -6.94
N GLU A 199 -0.65 -11.40 -5.80
CA GLU A 199 -0.27 -10.64 -4.61
C GLU A 199 1.24 -10.70 -4.44
N VAL A 200 1.90 -9.54 -4.34
CA VAL A 200 3.36 -9.43 -4.33
C VAL A 200 3.87 -8.54 -3.21
N ALA A 201 5.04 -8.89 -2.68
CA ALA A 201 5.85 -7.99 -1.89
C ALA A 201 7.00 -7.45 -2.75
N LEU A 202 7.30 -6.15 -2.60
CA LEU A 202 8.28 -5.44 -3.40
C LEU A 202 9.50 -5.04 -2.56
N ALA A 203 10.66 -4.95 -3.22
CA ALA A 203 11.82 -4.25 -2.68
C ALA A 203 11.58 -2.73 -2.67
N GLY A 204 12.32 -2.02 -1.81
CA GLY A 204 12.14 -0.57 -1.64
C GLY A 204 12.78 0.32 -2.70
N GLY A 205 13.42 -0.23 -3.72
CA GLY A 205 14.23 0.54 -4.68
C GLY A 205 13.48 1.21 -5.83
N GLY A 206 12.23 0.77 -6.13
CA GLY A 206 11.44 1.24 -7.25
C GLY A 206 10.10 1.84 -6.84
N ARG A 207 9.42 2.50 -7.79
CA ARG A 207 8.05 2.97 -7.62
C ARG A 207 7.09 1.78 -7.71
N ALA A 208 6.30 1.55 -6.66
CA ALA A 208 5.44 0.37 -6.57
C ALA A 208 4.47 0.22 -7.75
N ALA A 209 3.90 1.32 -8.24
CA ALA A 209 3.02 1.33 -9.41
C ALA A 209 3.71 0.80 -10.68
N ASP A 210 4.98 1.16 -10.90
CA ASP A 210 5.72 0.77 -12.10
C ASP A 210 6.09 -0.72 -12.05
N VAL A 211 6.52 -1.20 -10.87
CA VAL A 211 6.79 -2.63 -10.67
C VAL A 211 5.50 -3.44 -10.81
N ALA A 212 4.39 -2.99 -10.22
CA ALA A 212 3.10 -3.67 -10.35
C ALA A 212 2.62 -3.75 -11.81
N ARG A 213 2.82 -2.68 -12.59
CA ARG A 213 2.51 -2.66 -14.03
C ARG A 213 3.38 -3.65 -14.81
N ALA A 214 4.68 -3.73 -14.48
CA ALA A 214 5.59 -4.72 -15.08
C ALA A 214 5.17 -6.16 -14.73
N VAL A 215 4.78 -6.42 -13.48
CA VAL A 215 4.24 -7.74 -13.06
C VAL A 215 2.99 -8.08 -13.85
N ARG A 216 2.06 -7.13 -13.98
CA ARG A 216 0.82 -7.34 -14.77
C ARG A 216 1.13 -7.73 -16.20
N THR A 217 2.05 -7.04 -16.85
CA THR A 217 2.47 -7.32 -18.23
C THR A 217 3.13 -8.69 -18.33
N ALA A 218 4.07 -9.01 -17.46
CA ALA A 218 4.79 -10.28 -17.46
C ALA A 218 3.85 -11.48 -17.22
N VAL A 219 2.96 -11.38 -16.24
CA VAL A 219 1.98 -12.44 -15.95
C VAL A 219 0.97 -12.60 -17.09
N GLY A 220 0.48 -11.49 -17.65
CA GLY A 220 -0.44 -11.53 -18.80
C GLY A 220 0.16 -12.17 -20.04
N ALA A 221 1.46 -11.98 -20.28
CA ALA A 221 2.19 -12.59 -21.40
C ALA A 221 2.50 -14.08 -21.15
N ALA A 222 2.67 -14.49 -19.89
CA ALA A 222 3.00 -15.88 -19.54
C ALA A 222 1.79 -16.82 -19.55
N LEU A 223 0.57 -16.29 -19.61
CA LEU A 223 -0.66 -17.08 -19.54
C LEU A 223 -1.41 -17.10 -20.88
N ASP A 224 -1.91 -18.28 -21.26
CA ASP A 224 -2.70 -18.44 -22.47
C ASP A 224 -4.10 -17.82 -22.31
N GLY A 225 -4.72 -17.41 -23.42
CA GLY A 225 -6.09 -16.89 -23.45
C GLY A 225 -6.23 -15.44 -22.99
N HIS A 226 -5.14 -14.70 -22.84
CA HIS A 226 -5.12 -13.26 -22.47
C HIS A 226 -6.02 -12.92 -21.28
N PRO A 227 -5.77 -13.50 -20.09
CA PRO A 227 -6.57 -13.21 -18.90
C PRO A 227 -6.45 -11.74 -18.50
N THR A 228 -7.46 -11.24 -17.80
CA THR A 228 -7.28 -9.97 -17.10
C THR A 228 -6.44 -10.21 -15.84
N VAL A 229 -5.45 -9.36 -15.61
CA VAL A 229 -4.54 -9.50 -14.46
C VAL A 229 -4.68 -8.30 -13.53
N ALA A 230 -4.92 -8.56 -12.26
CA ALA A 230 -4.86 -7.60 -11.17
C ALA A 230 -3.63 -7.86 -10.30
N VAL A 231 -2.93 -6.81 -9.90
CA VAL A 231 -1.77 -6.92 -9.01
C VAL A 231 -2.07 -6.23 -7.69
N LEU A 232 -1.88 -6.92 -6.57
CA LEU A 232 -2.00 -6.38 -5.23
C LEU A 232 -0.63 -6.38 -4.54
N VAL A 233 -0.10 -5.21 -4.26
CA VAL A 233 1.13 -5.04 -3.49
C VAL A 233 0.80 -5.13 -2.00
N THR A 234 1.33 -6.15 -1.34
CA THR A 234 1.09 -6.44 0.08
C THR A 234 2.19 -5.95 1.02
N GLY A 235 3.33 -5.53 0.45
CA GLY A 235 4.43 -4.97 1.21
C GLY A 235 5.43 -4.26 0.30
N VAL A 236 6.05 -3.19 0.82
CA VAL A 236 7.12 -2.44 0.16
C VAL A 236 8.30 -2.36 1.11
N GLY A 237 9.41 -2.97 0.72
CA GLY A 237 10.62 -3.05 1.53
C GLY A 237 11.31 -1.71 1.75
N VAL A 238 12.37 -1.75 2.53
CA VAL A 238 13.31 -0.64 2.73
C VAL A 238 14.30 -0.65 1.56
N GLY A 239 14.45 0.45 0.87
CA GLY A 239 15.53 0.70 -0.07
C GLY A 239 16.69 1.38 0.63
#